data_31c1eeb5ea019008f3cfaed683686da2
#
_entry.id   31c1eeb5ea019008f3cfaed683686da2
#
_cell.length_a   1.000
_cell.length_b   1.000
_cell.length_c   1.000
_cell.angle_alpha   90.00
_cell.angle_beta   90.00
_cell.angle_gamma   90.00
#
_symmetry.space_group_name_H-M   'P 1'
#
loop_
_entity.id
_entity.type
_entity.pdbx_description
1 polymer ?
#
loop_
_entity_poly.entity_id
_entity_poly.type
_entity_poly.pdbx_seq_one_letter_code
_entity_poly.pdbx_strand_id
1 'polypeptide(L)'
;MGDDAIRSVCGYGQIDLEHAAFSDDARVVLYAEDELAMDHFAIYELPVPALFQTTNGRRTIRVSLAYDPPVRHSRNDYVGVGMSFRLVRGCEPALISEHYRRRPRDEAVPDIANRFQCKMAPGPQSREKSTLQSATATFKTDISNYGDRYYIVVRCEAGWATELDRQRFAIVVQVAHEAEIQIYQQIRQRIQLRG
;
A
#
# COMPACT_ATOMS: atom_id res chain seq x y z
N MET A 1 -17.11 -3.34 22.42
CA MET A 1 -15.77 -3.74 21.98
C MET A 1 -15.62 -3.19 20.56
N GLY A 2 -14.63 -2.31 20.30
CA GLY A 2 -14.51 -1.68 18.98
C GLY A 2 -13.96 -2.66 17.93
N ASP A 3 -14.25 -2.41 16.66
CA ASP A 3 -13.81 -3.24 15.51
C ASP A 3 -12.31 -3.57 15.53
N ASP A 4 -11.46 -2.64 15.98
CA ASP A 4 -10.01 -2.83 16.05
C ASP A 4 -9.59 -3.83 17.14
N ALA A 5 -10.32 -3.88 18.26
CA ALA A 5 -10.08 -4.84 19.34
C ALA A 5 -10.49 -6.27 18.91
N ILE A 6 -11.55 -6.41 18.13
CA ILE A 6 -11.97 -7.69 17.56
C ILE A 6 -10.94 -8.21 16.56
N ARG A 7 -10.41 -7.34 15.70
CA ARG A 7 -9.37 -7.70 14.73
C ARG A 7 -8.06 -8.14 15.37
N SER A 8 -7.66 -7.55 16.48
CA SER A 8 -6.43 -7.94 17.19
C SER A 8 -6.53 -9.31 17.89
N VAL A 9 -7.74 -9.76 18.23
CA VAL A 9 -7.97 -11.05 18.89
C VAL A 9 -8.32 -12.16 17.90
N CYS A 10 -9.19 -11.84 16.92
CA CYS A 10 -9.75 -12.82 15.96
C CYS A 10 -9.09 -12.75 14.57
N GLY A 11 -8.10 -11.87 14.37
CA GLY A 11 -7.53 -11.59 13.06
C GLY A 11 -8.50 -10.83 12.16
N TYR A 12 -8.29 -10.98 10.85
CA TYR A 12 -9.10 -10.26 9.83
C TYR A 12 -10.43 -10.97 9.51
N GLY A 13 -10.82 -11.96 10.30
CA GLY A 13 -12.08 -12.70 10.12
C GLY A 13 -12.00 -13.80 9.06
N GLN A 14 -13.17 -14.25 8.61
CA GLN A 14 -13.27 -15.27 7.58
C GLN A 14 -12.82 -14.71 6.23
N ILE A 15 -11.99 -15.47 5.51
CA ILE A 15 -11.57 -15.11 4.14
C ILE A 15 -12.77 -15.33 3.23
N ASP A 16 -13.27 -14.24 2.66
CA ASP A 16 -14.18 -14.27 1.55
C ASP A 16 -13.36 -14.37 0.26
N LEU A 17 -13.19 -15.58 -0.24
CA LEU A 17 -12.36 -15.87 -1.42
C LEU A 17 -12.92 -15.21 -2.68
N GLU A 18 -14.23 -15.13 -2.83
CA GLU A 18 -14.84 -14.48 -3.99
C GLU A 18 -14.54 -12.98 -3.99
N HIS A 19 -14.73 -12.31 -2.84
CA HIS A 19 -14.42 -10.90 -2.70
C HIS A 19 -12.92 -10.58 -2.66
N ALA A 20 -12.07 -11.51 -2.28
CA ALA A 20 -10.62 -11.31 -2.24
C ALA A 20 -9.94 -11.52 -3.60
N ALA A 21 -10.45 -12.45 -4.42
CA ALA A 21 -9.78 -12.89 -5.64
C ALA A 21 -10.34 -12.26 -6.91
N PHE A 22 -11.58 -11.76 -6.92
CA PHE A 22 -12.23 -11.31 -8.14
C PHE A 22 -12.44 -9.80 -8.19
N SER A 23 -12.20 -9.26 -9.39
CA SER A 23 -12.56 -7.90 -9.74
C SER A 23 -13.97 -7.88 -10.32
N ASP A 24 -14.71 -6.81 -10.04
CA ASP A 24 -16.05 -6.54 -10.56
C ASP A 24 -16.15 -5.09 -11.10
N ASP A 25 -17.32 -4.66 -11.53
CA ASP A 25 -17.51 -3.32 -12.11
C ASP A 25 -17.27 -2.18 -11.10
N ALA A 26 -17.42 -2.45 -9.82
CA ALA A 26 -17.19 -1.47 -8.73
C ALA A 26 -15.80 -1.60 -8.08
N ARG A 27 -15.05 -2.66 -8.40
CA ARG A 27 -13.83 -3.00 -7.68
C ARG A 27 -12.80 -3.73 -8.54
N VAL A 28 -11.54 -3.37 -8.37
CA VAL A 28 -10.40 -4.10 -8.93
C VAL A 28 -9.48 -4.56 -7.83
N VAL A 29 -9.04 -5.81 -7.94
CA VAL A 29 -8.00 -6.40 -7.09
C VAL A 29 -6.76 -6.62 -7.94
N LEU A 30 -5.65 -6.05 -7.50
CA LEU A 30 -4.32 -6.20 -8.10
C LEU A 30 -3.44 -6.96 -7.11
N TYR A 31 -2.64 -7.86 -7.62
CA TYR A 31 -1.73 -8.70 -6.81
C TYR A 31 -0.33 -8.69 -7.40
N ALA A 32 0.67 -8.67 -6.54
CA ALA A 32 2.07 -8.85 -6.91
C ALA A 32 2.84 -9.55 -5.80
N GLU A 33 3.81 -10.37 -6.18
CA GLU A 33 4.87 -10.89 -5.31
C GLU A 33 6.20 -10.32 -5.78
N ASP A 34 7.06 -9.97 -4.83
CA ASP A 34 8.36 -9.41 -5.12
C ASP A 34 9.31 -9.65 -3.93
N GLU A 35 10.56 -9.26 -4.08
CA GLU A 35 11.58 -9.28 -3.03
C GLU A 35 12.37 -7.98 -3.00
N LEU A 36 12.69 -7.50 -1.79
CA LEU A 36 13.49 -6.31 -1.57
C LEU A 36 14.76 -6.64 -0.80
N ALA A 37 15.87 -6.04 -1.22
CA ALA A 37 17.09 -6.03 -0.43
C ALA A 37 16.88 -5.21 0.86
N MET A 38 17.69 -5.50 1.88
CA MET A 38 17.65 -4.77 3.15
C MET A 38 17.93 -3.29 2.92
N ASP A 39 17.18 -2.44 3.63
CA ASP A 39 17.23 -0.98 3.56
C ASP A 39 16.92 -0.39 2.17
N HIS A 40 16.23 -1.16 1.32
CA HIS A 40 15.77 -0.72 0.02
C HIS A 40 14.25 -0.49 0.00
N PHE A 41 13.80 0.17 -1.07
CA PHE A 41 12.38 0.40 -1.34
C PHE A 41 12.06 0.14 -2.82
N ALA A 42 10.81 -0.19 -3.10
CA ALA A 42 10.25 -0.27 -4.45
C ALA A 42 9.06 0.67 -4.60
N ILE A 43 8.86 1.16 -5.81
CA ILE A 43 7.76 2.05 -6.18
C ILE A 43 6.92 1.32 -7.23
N TYR A 44 5.66 1.04 -6.90
CA TYR A 44 4.70 0.41 -7.80
C TYR A 44 3.71 1.45 -8.27
N GLU A 45 3.60 1.66 -9.57
CA GLU A 45 2.54 2.51 -10.13
C GLU A 45 1.20 1.79 -10.01
N LEU A 46 0.21 2.49 -9.47
CA LEU A 46 -1.15 2.01 -9.36
C LEU A 46 -1.99 2.66 -10.48
N PRO A 47 -2.51 1.87 -11.42
CA PRO A 47 -3.37 2.39 -12.48
C PRO A 47 -4.74 2.77 -11.91
N VAL A 48 -4.94 4.05 -11.62
CA VAL A 48 -6.22 4.59 -11.15
C VAL A 48 -6.93 5.28 -12.32
N PRO A 49 -8.14 4.86 -12.72
CA PRO A 49 -8.85 5.45 -13.84
C PRO A 49 -9.36 6.85 -13.54
N ALA A 50 -9.51 7.67 -14.59
CA ALA A 50 -9.98 9.06 -14.43
C ALA A 50 -11.38 9.13 -13.79
N LEU A 51 -12.29 8.23 -14.15
CA LEU A 51 -13.63 8.19 -13.56
C LEU A 51 -13.60 7.89 -12.05
N PHE A 52 -12.63 7.15 -11.55
CA PHE A 52 -12.45 6.98 -10.11
C PHE A 52 -12.22 8.31 -9.40
N GLN A 53 -11.64 9.29 -10.06
CA GLN A 53 -11.29 10.57 -9.46
C GLN A 53 -12.43 11.58 -9.53
N THR A 54 -13.17 11.59 -10.66
CA THR A 54 -14.16 12.62 -10.98
C THR A 54 -15.59 12.24 -10.63
N THR A 55 -15.93 10.92 -10.61
CA THR A 55 -17.28 10.48 -10.28
C THR A 55 -17.57 10.69 -8.79
N ASN A 56 -18.73 11.25 -8.47
CA ASN A 56 -19.17 11.41 -7.08
C ASN A 56 -19.39 10.05 -6.42
N GLY A 57 -19.11 9.99 -5.13
CA GLY A 57 -19.28 8.76 -4.35
C GLY A 57 -18.05 8.46 -3.49
N ARG A 58 -18.20 7.49 -2.62
CA ARG A 58 -17.12 7.02 -1.75
C ARG A 58 -16.14 6.16 -2.56
N ARG A 59 -14.87 6.49 -2.47
CA ARG A 59 -13.77 5.78 -3.13
C ARG A 59 -12.82 5.22 -2.09
N THR A 60 -12.31 4.04 -2.33
CA THR A 60 -11.35 3.42 -1.41
C THR A 60 -10.19 2.78 -2.19
N ILE A 61 -8.99 2.94 -1.64
CA ILE A 61 -7.82 2.18 -2.03
C ILE A 61 -7.35 1.45 -0.77
N ARG A 62 -7.48 0.14 -0.75
CA ARG A 62 -6.96 -0.72 0.31
C ARG A 62 -5.68 -1.37 -0.16
N VAL A 63 -4.66 -1.32 0.68
CA VAL A 63 -3.38 -1.99 0.45
C VAL A 63 -3.18 -3.00 1.57
N SER A 64 -2.85 -4.23 1.21
CA SER A 64 -2.46 -5.29 2.14
C SER A 64 -1.09 -5.82 1.76
N LEU A 65 -0.19 -5.90 2.73
CA LEU A 65 1.18 -6.40 2.61
C LEU A 65 1.35 -7.58 3.54
N ALA A 66 1.87 -8.69 3.03
CA ALA A 66 2.23 -9.87 3.81
C ALA A 66 3.67 -10.27 3.53
N TYR A 67 4.41 -10.65 4.56
CA TYR A 67 5.77 -11.16 4.46
C TYR A 67 6.07 -12.13 5.60
N ASP A 68 7.03 -13.01 5.41
CA ASP A 68 7.44 -14.03 6.37
C ASP A 68 8.92 -13.83 6.77
N PRO A 69 9.20 -12.97 7.76
CA PRO A 69 10.55 -12.70 8.22
C PRO A 69 11.00 -13.74 9.25
N PRO A 70 12.32 -13.89 9.46
CA PRO A 70 12.83 -14.62 10.62
C PRO A 70 12.32 -14.05 11.93
N VAL A 71 11.95 -14.93 12.86
CA VAL A 71 11.43 -14.54 14.17
C VAL A 71 12.25 -15.14 15.31
N ARG A 72 12.39 -14.41 16.43
CA ARG A 72 13.04 -14.88 17.65
C ARG A 72 12.21 -14.53 18.88
N HIS A 73 11.67 -15.52 19.55
CA HIS A 73 10.83 -15.34 20.75
C HIS A 73 11.55 -14.72 21.97
N SER A 74 12.87 -14.83 22.00
CA SER A 74 13.69 -14.31 23.12
C SER A 74 14.07 -12.82 22.99
N ARG A 75 13.64 -12.14 21.92
CA ARG A 75 13.95 -10.71 21.70
C ARG A 75 12.73 -9.84 21.87
N ASN A 76 12.95 -8.63 22.37
CA ASN A 76 11.91 -7.59 22.38
C ASN A 76 11.47 -7.23 20.96
N ASP A 77 12.43 -7.18 20.02
CA ASP A 77 12.14 -7.08 18.59
C ASP A 77 11.99 -8.50 18.04
N TYR A 78 10.75 -8.98 18.10
CA TYR A 78 10.37 -10.33 17.69
C TYR A 78 10.71 -10.62 16.22
N VAL A 79 10.51 -9.63 15.35
CA VAL A 79 10.66 -9.75 13.90
C VAL A 79 12.05 -9.34 13.46
N GLY A 80 12.70 -10.18 12.65
CA GLY A 80 14.09 -9.97 12.20
C GLY A 80 14.25 -8.94 11.10
N VAL A 81 13.18 -8.63 10.38
CA VAL A 81 13.13 -7.66 9.27
C VAL A 81 11.82 -6.91 9.36
N GLY A 82 11.84 -5.61 9.19
CA GLY A 82 10.65 -4.77 9.11
C GLY A 82 10.26 -4.48 7.66
N MET A 83 8.96 -4.53 7.34
CA MET A 83 8.44 -4.01 6.08
C MET A 83 7.32 -3.02 6.34
N SER A 84 7.20 -2.04 5.46
CA SER A 84 6.15 -1.03 5.53
C SER A 84 5.72 -0.61 4.13
N PHE A 85 4.51 -0.02 4.02
CA PHE A 85 4.06 0.55 2.77
C PHE A 85 3.44 1.93 2.98
N ARG A 86 3.45 2.73 1.90
CA ARG A 86 2.79 4.03 1.81
C ARG A 86 2.07 4.15 0.48
N LEU A 87 0.93 4.83 0.49
CA LEU A 87 0.21 5.24 -0.72
C LEU A 87 0.51 6.72 -0.96
N VAL A 88 1.06 7.03 -2.13
CA VAL A 88 1.47 8.38 -2.54
C VAL A 88 0.73 8.74 -3.82
N ARG A 89 0.34 10.01 -3.98
CA ARG A 89 -0.38 10.51 -5.16
C ARG A 89 0.12 11.88 -5.60
N GLY A 90 -0.07 12.19 -6.88
CA GLY A 90 0.14 13.55 -7.42
C GLY A 90 1.59 14.02 -7.44
N CYS A 91 2.56 13.12 -7.44
CA CYS A 91 3.98 13.47 -7.58
C CYS A 91 4.69 12.56 -8.58
N GLU A 92 5.85 12.99 -9.03
CA GLU A 92 6.69 12.21 -9.93
C GLU A 92 7.47 11.12 -9.17
N PRO A 93 7.71 9.94 -9.78
CA PRO A 93 8.50 8.87 -9.18
C PRO A 93 9.90 9.29 -8.74
N ALA A 94 10.51 10.24 -9.46
CA ALA A 94 11.81 10.79 -9.13
C ALA A 94 11.83 11.46 -7.75
N LEU A 95 10.80 12.24 -7.42
CA LEU A 95 10.65 12.87 -6.11
C LEU A 95 10.47 11.84 -4.99
N ILE A 96 9.70 10.78 -5.27
CA ILE A 96 9.54 9.67 -4.32
C ILE A 96 10.89 9.01 -4.08
N SER A 97 11.62 8.68 -5.14
CA SER A 97 12.95 8.05 -5.06
C SER A 97 13.93 8.92 -4.28
N GLU A 98 13.95 10.21 -4.54
CA GLU A 98 14.80 11.16 -3.83
C GLU A 98 14.47 11.20 -2.33
N HIS A 99 13.18 11.26 -1.96
CA HIS A 99 12.74 11.25 -0.57
C HIS A 99 13.20 10.00 0.19
N TYR A 100 13.05 8.80 -0.40
CA TYR A 100 13.36 7.54 0.28
C TYR A 100 14.84 7.18 0.27
N ARG A 101 15.66 7.75 -0.63
CA ARG A 101 17.13 7.56 -0.68
C ARG A 101 17.88 8.41 0.34
N ARG A 102 17.25 9.43 0.91
CA ARG A 102 17.91 10.38 1.81
C ARG A 102 18.28 9.78 3.14
N ARG A 103 19.44 10.23 3.62
CA ARG A 103 19.85 10.04 5.00
C ARG A 103 19.23 11.16 5.85
N PRO A 104 18.97 10.93 7.16
CA PRO A 104 18.33 11.91 8.06
C PRO A 104 19.02 13.27 8.19
N ARG A 105 20.22 13.44 7.63
CA ARG A 105 21.04 14.66 7.73
C ARG A 105 21.00 15.58 6.50
N ASP A 106 20.30 15.19 5.43
CA ASP A 106 20.27 15.98 4.21
C ASP A 106 19.16 17.04 4.28
N GLU A 107 19.54 18.32 4.05
CA GLU A 107 18.63 19.47 4.14
C GLU A 107 17.55 19.48 3.08
N ALA A 108 16.39 20.02 3.46
CA ALA A 108 15.30 20.58 2.67
C ALA A 108 14.91 19.91 1.35
N VAL A 109 14.19 18.78 1.44
CA VAL A 109 13.38 18.25 0.33
C VAL A 109 11.92 18.41 0.64
N PRO A 110 11.07 18.56 -0.38
CA PRO A 110 9.62 18.64 -0.21
C PRO A 110 9.17 17.51 0.71
N ASP A 111 8.47 17.87 1.77
CA ASP A 111 7.89 16.89 2.71
C ASP A 111 6.80 16.10 1.99
N ILE A 112 7.25 15.05 1.29
CA ILE A 112 6.36 14.11 0.58
C ILE A 112 5.33 13.53 1.53
N ALA A 113 5.71 13.30 2.79
CA ALA A 113 4.81 12.74 3.77
C ALA A 113 3.58 13.63 3.99
N ASN A 114 3.76 14.94 4.14
CA ASN A 114 2.64 15.83 4.40
C ASN A 114 1.87 16.23 3.14
N ARG A 115 2.53 16.33 2.00
CA ARG A 115 1.91 16.87 0.78
C ARG A 115 1.29 15.82 -0.13
N PHE A 116 1.94 14.67 -0.30
CA PHE A 116 1.58 13.67 -1.32
C PHE A 116 1.15 12.33 -0.74
N GLN A 117 1.50 12.01 0.51
CA GLN A 117 1.09 10.76 1.12
C GLN A 117 -0.40 10.76 1.45
N CYS A 118 -1.11 9.72 1.01
CA CYS A 118 -2.50 9.52 1.36
C CYS A 118 -2.63 9.09 2.83
N LYS A 119 -3.56 9.71 3.55
CA LYS A 119 -3.93 9.25 4.89
C LYS A 119 -4.62 7.90 4.79
N MET A 120 -4.09 6.91 5.50
CA MET A 120 -4.64 5.56 5.55
C MET A 120 -4.99 5.15 6.97
N ALA A 121 -6.01 4.34 7.13
CA ALA A 121 -6.43 3.76 8.40
C ALA A 121 -6.41 2.23 8.34
N PRO A 122 -5.84 1.52 9.34
CA PRO A 122 -5.07 2.04 10.47
C PRO A 122 -3.77 2.74 10.03
N GLY A 123 -3.30 3.64 10.88
CA GLY A 123 -2.06 4.39 10.64
C GLY A 123 -0.82 3.49 10.70
N PRO A 124 0.36 4.01 10.24
CA PRO A 124 1.61 3.24 10.20
C PRO A 124 1.99 2.62 11.55
N GLN A 125 1.94 3.40 12.61
CA GLN A 125 2.33 2.95 13.96
C GLN A 125 1.54 1.73 14.46
N SER A 126 0.28 1.60 14.01
CA SER A 126 -0.59 0.50 14.43
C SER A 126 -0.39 -0.78 13.61
N ARG A 127 0.20 -0.71 12.41
CA ARG A 127 0.30 -1.85 11.50
C ARG A 127 1.71 -2.36 11.24
N GLU A 128 2.74 -1.49 11.29
CA GLU A 128 4.12 -1.83 10.88
C GLU A 128 4.82 -2.84 11.79
N LYS A 129 4.25 -3.13 12.96
CA LYS A 129 4.72 -4.21 13.84
C LYS A 129 4.20 -5.60 13.44
N SER A 130 3.29 -5.68 12.47
CA SER A 130 2.69 -6.92 12.00
C SER A 130 3.32 -7.38 10.69
N THR A 131 3.46 -8.68 10.50
CA THR A 131 3.89 -9.31 9.25
C THR A 131 2.76 -9.39 8.22
N LEU A 132 1.52 -9.17 8.66
CA LEU A 132 0.34 -8.96 7.82
C LEU A 132 -0.22 -7.58 8.13
N GLN A 133 -0.04 -6.65 7.20
CA GLN A 133 -0.46 -5.27 7.32
C GLN A 133 -1.58 -4.99 6.33
N SER A 134 -2.60 -4.25 6.76
CA SER A 134 -3.65 -3.75 5.85
C SER A 134 -4.07 -2.35 6.25
N ALA A 135 -4.26 -1.47 5.28
CA ALA A 135 -4.81 -0.14 5.52
C ALA A 135 -5.59 0.37 4.31
N THR A 136 -6.54 1.25 4.58
CA THR A 136 -7.46 1.81 3.57
C THR A 136 -7.36 3.33 3.55
N ALA A 137 -7.13 3.89 2.37
CA ALA A 137 -7.37 5.31 2.09
C ALA A 137 -8.81 5.47 1.60
N THR A 138 -9.54 6.45 2.14
CA THR A 138 -10.92 6.77 1.75
C THR A 138 -11.00 8.19 1.26
N PHE A 139 -11.59 8.37 0.07
CA PHE A 139 -11.79 9.67 -0.56
C PHE A 139 -13.29 9.91 -0.73
N LYS A 140 -13.78 11.06 -0.26
CA LYS A 140 -15.20 11.45 -0.33
C LYS A 140 -15.45 12.62 -1.27
N THR A 141 -14.43 13.44 -1.51
CA THR A 141 -14.50 14.64 -2.35
C THR A 141 -13.77 14.42 -3.66
N ASP A 142 -13.98 15.28 -4.63
CA ASP A 142 -13.21 15.29 -5.88
C ASP A 142 -11.71 15.30 -5.57
N ILE A 143 -10.97 14.40 -6.21
CA ILE A 143 -9.53 14.22 -6.05
C ILE A 143 -8.77 14.46 -7.36
N SER A 144 -9.45 14.99 -8.39
CA SER A 144 -8.87 15.25 -9.71
C SER A 144 -7.66 16.20 -9.65
N ASN A 145 -7.63 17.12 -8.68
CA ASN A 145 -6.53 18.06 -8.46
C ASN A 145 -5.17 17.39 -8.17
N TYR A 146 -5.17 16.11 -7.80
CA TYR A 146 -3.94 15.34 -7.51
C TYR A 146 -3.45 14.54 -8.73
N GLY A 147 -4.12 14.69 -9.88
CA GLY A 147 -3.79 13.92 -11.08
C GLY A 147 -4.13 12.43 -10.97
N ASP A 148 -3.72 11.68 -11.97
CA ASP A 148 -4.02 10.25 -12.11
C ASP A 148 -2.87 9.34 -11.66
N ARG A 149 -1.83 9.91 -11.07
CA ARG A 149 -0.63 9.19 -10.66
C ARG A 149 -0.70 8.79 -9.20
N TYR A 150 -0.86 7.51 -8.98
CA TYR A 150 -0.84 6.89 -7.66
C TYR A 150 0.28 5.86 -7.61
N TYR A 151 0.99 5.83 -6.50
CA TYR A 151 2.11 4.91 -6.28
C TYR A 151 2.00 4.26 -4.92
N ILE A 152 2.38 2.99 -4.86
CA ILE A 152 2.60 2.29 -3.61
C ILE A 152 4.10 2.18 -3.44
N VAL A 153 4.60 2.70 -2.33
CA VAL A 153 6.00 2.57 -1.93
C VAL A 153 6.06 1.49 -0.88
N VAL A 154 6.79 0.43 -1.15
CA VAL A 154 7.11 -0.63 -0.18
C VAL A 154 8.55 -0.45 0.25
N ARG A 155 8.79 -0.47 1.55
CA ARG A 155 10.13 -0.34 2.14
C ARG A 155 10.44 -1.57 2.97
N CYS A 156 11.68 -2.05 2.84
CA CYS A 156 12.27 -3.07 3.68
C CYS A 156 13.29 -2.40 4.61
N GLU A 157 13.24 -2.71 5.90
CA GLU A 157 14.15 -2.19 6.92
C GLU A 157 14.90 -3.34 7.57
N ALA A 158 16.24 -3.24 7.58
CA ALA A 158 17.06 -4.22 8.25
C ALA A 158 16.79 -4.21 9.76
N GLY A 159 16.62 -5.40 10.30
CA GLY A 159 16.51 -5.63 11.73
C GLY A 159 17.71 -6.45 12.25
N TRP A 160 17.45 -7.36 13.18
CA TRP A 160 18.50 -8.21 13.76
C TRP A 160 18.87 -9.42 12.85
N ALA A 161 18.08 -9.73 11.82
CA ALA A 161 18.35 -10.84 10.89
C ALA A 161 19.38 -10.40 9.84
N THR A 162 20.63 -10.22 10.23
CA THR A 162 21.74 -9.73 9.40
C THR A 162 22.20 -10.74 8.33
N GLU A 163 21.76 -11.99 8.42
CA GLU A 163 22.09 -13.06 7.48
C GLU A 163 21.17 -13.06 6.24
N LEU A 164 20.08 -12.26 6.29
CA LEU A 164 19.11 -12.19 5.22
C LEU A 164 19.43 -11.00 4.30
N ASP A 165 19.78 -11.28 3.06
CA ASP A 165 20.07 -10.23 2.07
C ASP A 165 18.81 -9.59 1.49
N ARG A 166 17.73 -10.37 1.40
CA ARG A 166 16.46 -9.98 0.79
C ARG A 166 15.28 -10.52 1.55
N GLN A 167 14.17 -9.78 1.54
CA GLN A 167 12.89 -10.21 2.08
C GLN A 167 11.85 -10.32 0.97
N ARG A 168 11.25 -11.49 0.84
CA ARG A 168 10.09 -11.72 -0.06
C ARG A 168 8.83 -11.21 0.59
N PHE A 169 7.91 -10.70 -0.22
CA PHE A 169 6.61 -10.21 0.21
C PHE A 169 5.55 -10.38 -0.87
N ALA A 170 4.31 -10.35 -0.45
CA ALA A 170 3.14 -10.27 -1.32
C ALA A 170 2.38 -8.97 -1.02
N ILE A 171 1.88 -8.33 -2.06
CA ILE A 171 1.07 -7.13 -1.95
C ILE A 171 -0.24 -7.31 -2.71
N VAL A 172 -1.35 -6.96 -2.06
CA VAL A 172 -2.68 -6.92 -2.67
C VAL A 172 -3.21 -5.51 -2.58
N VAL A 173 -3.70 -4.99 -3.69
CA VAL A 173 -4.29 -3.66 -3.77
C VAL A 173 -5.71 -3.77 -4.29
N GLN A 174 -6.65 -3.26 -3.53
CA GLN A 174 -8.04 -3.16 -3.92
C GLN A 174 -8.38 -1.69 -4.18
N VAL A 175 -8.84 -1.39 -5.39
CA VAL A 175 -9.39 -0.09 -5.78
C VAL A 175 -10.89 -0.25 -5.95
N ALA A 176 -11.69 0.48 -5.18
CA ALA A 176 -13.15 0.35 -5.22
C ALA A 176 -13.84 1.71 -5.21
N HIS A 177 -14.97 1.80 -5.91
CA HIS A 177 -15.84 2.96 -5.98
C HIS A 177 -17.27 2.56 -5.63
N GLU A 178 -17.99 3.41 -4.90
CA GLU A 178 -19.38 3.18 -4.50
C GLU A 178 -20.34 3.10 -5.70
N ALA A 179 -20.10 3.91 -6.73
CA ALA A 179 -20.79 3.78 -8.00
C ALA A 179 -20.11 2.73 -8.89
N GLU A 180 -20.89 1.93 -9.59
CA GLU A 180 -20.42 0.96 -10.59
C GLU A 180 -19.92 1.70 -11.83
N ILE A 181 -18.65 2.10 -11.84
CA ILE A 181 -18.03 2.88 -12.92
C ILE A 181 -17.17 2.03 -13.85
N GLN A 182 -17.39 0.74 -13.88
CA GLN A 182 -16.65 -0.21 -14.71
C GLN A 182 -15.13 -0.10 -14.53
N ILE A 183 -14.67 0.03 -13.26
CA ILE A 183 -13.25 0.22 -12.92
C ILE A 183 -12.37 -0.86 -13.55
N TYR A 184 -12.81 -2.10 -13.49
CA TYR A 184 -12.06 -3.23 -14.06
C TYR A 184 -11.78 -3.05 -15.55
N GLN A 185 -12.78 -2.70 -16.34
CA GLN A 185 -12.64 -2.51 -17.79
C GLN A 185 -11.65 -1.38 -18.11
N GLN A 186 -11.73 -0.28 -17.38
CA GLN A 186 -10.86 0.88 -17.58
C GLN A 186 -9.40 0.58 -17.20
N ILE A 187 -9.17 -0.13 -16.11
CA ILE A 187 -7.82 -0.51 -15.71
C ILE A 187 -7.23 -1.52 -16.70
N ARG A 188 -8.01 -2.50 -17.13
CA ARG A 188 -7.59 -3.49 -18.13
C ARG A 188 -7.17 -2.82 -19.45
N GLN A 189 -7.95 -1.89 -19.96
CA GLN A 189 -7.61 -1.12 -21.15
C GLN A 189 -6.31 -0.32 -20.97
N ARG A 190 -6.12 0.30 -19.81
CA ARG A 190 -4.92 1.10 -19.50
C ARG A 190 -3.65 0.24 -19.44
N ILE A 191 -3.74 -0.97 -18.93
CA ILE A 191 -2.62 -1.92 -18.91
C ILE A 191 -2.29 -2.39 -20.33
N GLN A 192 -3.29 -2.72 -21.16
CA GLN A 192 -3.08 -3.15 -22.54
C GLN A 192 -2.45 -2.08 -23.43
N LEU A 193 -2.72 -0.81 -23.18
CA LEU A 193 -2.14 0.31 -23.95
C LEU A 193 -0.68 0.61 -23.58
N ARG A 194 -0.17 0.09 -22.46
CA ARG A 194 1.22 0.27 -22.00
C ARG A 194 2.14 -0.92 -22.28
N GLY A 195 1.62 -2.05 -22.70
CA GLY A 195 2.34 -3.25 -23.13
C GLY A 195 2.59 -3.22 -24.64
#